data_5a89552847b7dee6706e31852b1dab63
#
_entry.id   5a89552847b7dee6706e31852b1dab63
#
_cell.length_a   1.000
_cell.length_b   1.000
_cell.length_c   1.000
_cell.angle_alpha   90.00
_cell.angle_beta   90.00
_cell.angle_gamma   90.00
#
_symmetry.space_group_name_H-M   'P 1'
#
loop_
_entity.id
_entity.type
_entity.pdbx_description
1 polymer ?
#
loop_
_entity_poly.entity_id
_entity_poly.type
_entity_poly.pdbx_seq_one_letter_code
_entity_poly.pdbx_strand_id
1 'polypeptide(L)'
;MSFIEMDHIRKSFGSLEVLKDVTLHVETGEVISIIGPSGSGKSTFLRCLCQLETINSGSIVVDGQTMVSTPEGSSRAVYAPAADVRTICRRMGMCFQHFNLFPHMTVLDNILEAPRIVKKMKTEEIMPKAEELLKKVGLWDKRDAYPSRLSGGQQQRVAIARALCMKPDIMLFDEPTSALDPELTGEVLKTMRELAEERMTMVVVTHEMAFAREAASQVIFMADGTIVEQGEPEAFFAHPKEERTKAFLQNML
;
A
#
# COMPACT_ATOMS: atom_id res chain seq x y z
N MET A 1 3.60 20.42 1.83
CA MET A 1 2.90 19.88 3.04
C MET A 1 2.71 18.41 2.80
N SER A 2 3.14 17.60 3.74
CA SER A 2 3.03 16.14 3.62
C SER A 2 1.55 15.74 3.47
N PHE A 3 1.29 14.81 2.56
CA PHE A 3 -0.04 14.24 2.37
C PHE A 3 -0.38 13.25 3.49
N ILE A 4 0.64 12.49 3.95
CA ILE A 4 0.54 11.60 5.10
C ILE A 4 1.64 11.96 6.09
N GLU A 5 1.27 12.02 7.37
CA GLU A 5 2.18 12.17 8.49
C GLU A 5 1.87 11.07 9.50
N MET A 6 2.82 10.18 9.71
CA MET A 6 2.78 9.14 10.73
C MET A 6 3.92 9.39 11.70
N ASP A 7 3.60 9.81 12.92
CA ASP A 7 4.60 10.21 13.90
C ASP A 7 4.60 9.28 15.10
N HIS A 8 5.79 8.80 15.45
CA HIS A 8 6.04 8.02 16.66
C HIS A 8 5.12 6.80 16.82
N ILE A 9 4.86 6.10 15.71
CA ILE A 9 3.94 4.95 15.68
C ILE A 9 4.50 3.78 16.47
N ARG A 10 3.74 3.36 17.48
CA ARG A 10 4.00 2.14 18.27
C ARG A 10 2.83 1.19 18.15
N LYS A 11 3.16 -0.10 18.00
CA LYS A 11 2.16 -1.18 17.92
C LYS A 11 2.67 -2.43 18.59
N SER A 12 1.84 -2.98 19.48
CA SER A 12 2.08 -4.27 20.13
C SER A 12 0.89 -5.21 19.95
N PHE A 13 1.16 -6.50 19.87
CA PHE A 13 0.20 -7.58 19.96
C PHE A 13 0.49 -8.38 21.24
N GLY A 14 -0.33 -8.17 22.28
CA GLY A 14 -0.03 -8.68 23.60
C GLY A 14 1.30 -8.13 24.14
N SER A 15 2.24 -9.01 24.45
CA SER A 15 3.58 -8.63 24.90
C SER A 15 4.60 -8.38 23.79
N LEU A 16 4.26 -8.69 22.53
CA LEU A 16 5.16 -8.52 21.40
C LEU A 16 5.03 -7.09 20.85
N GLU A 17 6.06 -6.26 21.03
CA GLU A 17 6.15 -4.94 20.39
C GLU A 17 6.65 -5.10 18.95
N VAL A 18 5.78 -4.82 17.98
CA VAL A 18 6.04 -4.99 16.53
C VAL A 18 6.51 -3.70 15.89
N LEU A 19 5.98 -2.54 16.29
CA LEU A 19 6.46 -1.23 15.85
C LEU A 19 6.96 -0.45 17.06
N LYS A 20 8.18 0.08 16.95
CA LYS A 20 8.93 0.71 18.04
C LYS A 20 9.34 2.14 17.66
N ASP A 21 8.37 3.06 17.66
CA ASP A 21 8.64 4.46 17.36
C ASP A 21 8.99 4.71 15.87
N VAL A 22 8.06 4.37 14.99
CA VAL A 22 8.22 4.54 13.53
C VAL A 22 7.60 5.84 13.07
N THR A 23 8.37 6.68 12.37
CA THR A 23 7.92 7.95 11.78
C THR A 23 8.10 7.91 10.27
N LEU A 24 7.05 8.31 9.53
CA LEU A 24 7.06 8.40 8.06
C LEU A 24 6.20 9.57 7.61
N HIS A 25 6.75 10.38 6.71
CA HIS A 25 6.02 11.42 5.98
C HIS A 25 6.03 11.11 4.49
N VAL A 26 4.91 11.36 3.81
CA VAL A 26 4.75 11.11 2.38
C VAL A 26 4.15 12.34 1.71
N GLU A 27 4.82 12.87 0.70
CA GLU A 27 4.32 13.97 -0.11
C GLU A 27 3.40 13.47 -1.23
N THR A 28 2.53 14.36 -1.75
CA THR A 28 1.67 14.00 -2.88
C THR A 28 2.50 13.67 -4.13
N GLY A 29 2.18 12.55 -4.77
CA GLY A 29 2.88 12.06 -5.97
C GLY A 29 4.20 11.36 -5.68
N GLU A 30 4.52 11.12 -4.41
CA GLU A 30 5.70 10.41 -3.98
C GLU A 30 5.46 8.89 -3.93
N VAL A 31 6.49 8.12 -4.26
CA VAL A 31 6.49 6.66 -4.16
C VAL A 31 7.49 6.24 -3.09
N ILE A 32 6.99 5.71 -1.99
CA ILE A 32 7.82 5.18 -0.90
C ILE A 32 7.88 3.66 -1.01
N SER A 33 9.09 3.10 -1.12
CA SER A 33 9.30 1.65 -1.05
C SER A 33 9.84 1.26 0.33
N ILE A 34 9.11 0.39 1.02
CA ILE A 34 9.51 -0.16 2.33
C ILE A 34 10.03 -1.56 2.13
N ILE A 35 11.32 -1.77 2.42
CA ILE A 35 12.01 -3.05 2.31
C ILE A 35 12.49 -3.54 3.69
N GLY A 36 12.86 -4.81 3.80
CA GLY A 36 13.40 -5.38 5.04
C GLY A 36 13.00 -6.83 5.25
N PRO A 37 13.59 -7.52 6.23
CA PRO A 37 13.33 -8.94 6.50
C PRO A 37 11.87 -9.21 6.89
N SER A 38 11.43 -10.46 6.72
CA SER A 38 10.13 -10.89 7.21
C SER A 38 10.03 -10.69 8.73
N GLY A 39 8.84 -10.28 9.20
CA GLY A 39 8.62 -10.00 10.62
C GLY A 39 9.15 -8.63 11.11
N SER A 40 9.71 -7.78 10.26
CA SER A 40 10.20 -6.44 10.67
C SER A 40 9.10 -5.40 10.93
N GLY A 41 7.83 -5.74 10.71
CA GLY A 41 6.69 -4.85 10.99
C GLY A 41 6.14 -4.08 9.79
N LYS A 42 6.69 -4.23 8.57
CA LYS A 42 6.31 -3.50 7.35
C LYS A 42 4.81 -3.54 7.05
N SER A 43 4.25 -4.74 6.94
CA SER A 43 2.82 -4.94 6.68
C SER A 43 1.95 -4.41 7.83
N THR A 44 2.40 -4.57 9.07
CA THR A 44 1.70 -4.00 10.23
C THR A 44 1.67 -2.47 10.17
N PHE A 45 2.78 -1.84 9.81
CA PHE A 45 2.89 -0.40 9.65
C PHE A 45 1.93 0.11 8.55
N LEU A 46 1.94 -0.54 7.39
CA LEU A 46 1.04 -0.20 6.29
C LEU A 46 -0.44 -0.37 6.68
N ARG A 47 -0.77 -1.43 7.42
CA ARG A 47 -2.15 -1.69 7.91
C ARG A 47 -2.59 -0.70 8.98
N CYS A 48 -1.68 -0.16 9.78
CA CYS A 48 -1.99 0.92 10.72
C CYS A 48 -2.43 2.20 9.97
N LEU A 49 -1.81 2.51 8.84
CA LEU A 49 -2.16 3.69 8.04
C LEU A 49 -3.61 3.63 7.52
N CYS A 50 -4.09 2.48 7.08
CA CYS A 50 -5.47 2.33 6.56
C CYS A 50 -6.46 1.80 7.60
N GLN A 51 -6.11 1.83 8.89
CA GLN A 51 -6.94 1.37 10.01
C GLN A 51 -7.38 -0.12 9.92
N LEU A 52 -6.65 -0.95 9.21
CA LEU A 52 -6.80 -2.41 9.31
C LEU A 52 -6.18 -2.93 10.61
N GLU A 53 -5.24 -2.17 11.17
CA GLU A 53 -4.70 -2.33 12.52
C GLU A 53 -4.77 -1.01 13.28
N THR A 54 -4.94 -1.08 14.59
CA THR A 54 -4.92 0.11 15.46
C THR A 54 -3.53 0.31 16.07
N ILE A 55 -3.08 1.57 16.17
CA ILE A 55 -1.83 1.90 16.87
C ILE A 55 -2.06 1.93 18.39
N ASN A 56 -0.99 1.70 19.17
CA ASN A 56 -1.03 1.88 20.61
C ASN A 56 -0.75 3.33 21.00
N SER A 57 0.25 3.96 20.36
CA SER A 57 0.57 5.37 20.52
C SER A 57 1.17 5.95 19.23
N GLY A 58 1.25 7.27 19.15
CA GLY A 58 1.68 8.03 18.00
C GLY A 58 0.55 8.86 17.41
N SER A 59 0.74 9.40 16.21
CA SER A 59 -0.28 10.12 15.47
C SER A 59 -0.27 9.77 13.99
N ILE A 60 -1.45 9.81 13.36
CA ILE A 60 -1.62 9.66 11.91
C ILE A 60 -2.51 10.80 11.42
N VAL A 61 -1.95 11.61 10.52
CA VAL A 61 -2.65 12.71 9.85
C VAL A 61 -2.61 12.45 8.35
N VAL A 62 -3.73 12.66 7.69
CA VAL A 62 -3.86 12.49 6.22
C VAL A 62 -4.49 13.75 5.66
N ASP A 63 -3.76 14.43 4.79
CA ASP A 63 -4.17 15.72 4.19
C ASP A 63 -4.70 16.72 5.25
N GLY A 64 -3.93 16.89 6.32
CA GLY A 64 -4.25 17.78 7.42
C GLY A 64 -5.38 17.30 8.34
N GLN A 65 -5.99 16.13 8.10
CA GLN A 65 -7.03 15.55 8.93
C GLN A 65 -6.45 14.50 9.89
N THR A 66 -6.55 14.75 11.19
CA THR A 66 -6.08 13.80 12.20
C THR A 66 -7.00 12.60 12.26
N MET A 67 -6.46 11.42 11.93
CA MET A 67 -7.17 10.13 12.06
C MET A 67 -7.07 9.59 13.49
N VAL A 68 -5.88 9.71 14.08
CA VAL A 68 -5.59 9.23 15.44
C VAL A 68 -4.44 10.04 16.01
N SER A 69 -4.45 10.29 17.31
CA SER A 69 -3.32 10.92 18.03
C SER A 69 -3.26 10.45 19.47
N THR A 70 -2.06 10.48 20.04
CA THR A 70 -1.86 10.25 21.48
C THR A 70 -1.91 11.59 22.20
N PRO A 71 -2.91 11.85 23.04
CA PRO A 71 -3.00 13.09 23.82
C PRO A 71 -1.79 13.25 24.75
N GLU A 72 -1.41 14.49 25.03
CA GLU A 72 -0.35 14.81 25.97
C GLU A 72 -0.62 14.17 27.35
N GLY A 73 0.39 13.51 27.91
CA GLY A 73 0.28 12.78 29.17
C GLY A 73 -0.43 11.42 29.09
N SER A 74 -0.89 10.99 27.90
CA SER A 74 -1.49 9.68 27.66
C SER A 74 -0.46 8.69 27.10
N SER A 75 -0.60 7.43 27.43
CA SER A 75 0.12 6.32 26.78
C SER A 75 -0.68 5.61 25.69
N ARG A 76 -1.90 6.08 25.39
CA ARG A 76 -2.83 5.43 24.47
C ARG A 76 -3.30 6.40 23.40
N ALA A 77 -3.31 5.93 22.17
CA ALA A 77 -3.85 6.65 21.03
C ALA A 77 -5.38 6.73 21.10
N VAL A 78 -5.92 7.87 20.69
CA VAL A 78 -7.35 8.16 20.60
C VAL A 78 -7.68 8.43 19.13
N TYR A 79 -8.58 7.65 18.58
CA TYR A 79 -9.05 7.82 17.20
C TYR A 79 -10.12 8.89 17.12
N ALA A 80 -10.14 9.62 16.01
CA ALA A 80 -11.23 10.51 15.63
C ALA A 80 -12.58 9.74 15.56
N PRO A 81 -13.72 10.42 15.52
CA PRO A 81 -15.01 9.77 15.35
C PRO A 81 -15.02 8.81 14.17
N ALA A 82 -15.67 7.65 14.32
CA ALA A 82 -15.64 6.59 13.30
C ALA A 82 -16.11 7.03 11.91
N ALA A 83 -16.93 8.08 11.81
CA ALA A 83 -17.35 8.65 10.52
C ALA A 83 -16.19 9.37 9.82
N ASP A 84 -15.38 10.12 10.56
CA ASP A 84 -14.25 10.87 10.04
C ASP A 84 -13.14 9.91 9.62
N VAL A 85 -12.82 8.93 10.47
CA VAL A 85 -11.84 7.87 10.14
C VAL A 85 -12.24 7.13 8.86
N ARG A 86 -13.52 6.74 8.71
CA ARG A 86 -14.00 6.12 7.46
C ARG A 86 -13.84 7.03 6.25
N THR A 87 -14.04 8.33 6.42
CA THR A 87 -13.87 9.32 5.35
C THR A 87 -12.41 9.39 4.92
N ILE A 88 -11.48 9.42 5.87
CA ILE A 88 -10.04 9.40 5.62
C ILE A 88 -9.64 8.09 4.93
N CYS A 89 -10.05 6.92 5.45
CA CYS A 89 -9.69 5.63 4.88
C CYS A 89 -10.22 5.41 3.45
N ARG A 90 -11.35 6.05 3.06
CA ARG A 90 -11.88 5.97 1.69
C ARG A 90 -10.99 6.66 0.64
N ARG A 91 -10.04 7.47 1.07
CA ARG A 91 -9.04 8.11 0.21
C ARG A 91 -7.86 7.19 -0.10
N MET A 92 -7.80 6.02 0.52
CA MET A 92 -6.72 5.05 0.39
C MET A 92 -7.20 3.80 -0.36
N GLY A 93 -6.47 3.41 -1.39
CA GLY A 93 -6.63 2.11 -2.04
C GLY A 93 -5.62 1.11 -1.46
N MET A 94 -6.04 -0.11 -1.14
CA MET A 94 -5.16 -1.15 -0.61
C MET A 94 -5.12 -2.35 -1.54
N CYS A 95 -3.92 -2.78 -1.90
CA CYS A 95 -3.64 -4.03 -2.60
C CYS A 95 -2.88 -4.96 -1.67
N PHE A 96 -3.42 -6.15 -1.46
CA PHE A 96 -2.89 -7.16 -0.55
C PHE A 96 -2.01 -8.17 -1.29
N GLN A 97 -1.18 -8.90 -0.54
CA GLN A 97 -0.40 -10.03 -0.99
C GLN A 97 -1.26 -11.12 -1.65
N HIS A 98 -2.39 -11.45 -1.06
CA HIS A 98 -3.40 -12.34 -1.63
C HIS A 98 -4.51 -11.49 -2.23
N PHE A 99 -4.64 -11.47 -3.50
CA PHE A 99 -5.51 -10.64 -4.36
C PHE A 99 -6.88 -10.24 -3.78
N ASN A 100 -7.46 -11.05 -2.89
CA ASN A 100 -8.71 -10.84 -2.16
C ASN A 100 -9.88 -10.45 -3.08
N LEU A 101 -9.93 -11.04 -4.28
CA LEU A 101 -11.08 -10.89 -5.17
C LEU A 101 -12.25 -11.70 -4.63
N PHE A 102 -13.46 -11.20 -4.87
CA PHE A 102 -14.69 -11.92 -4.58
C PHE A 102 -14.84 -13.08 -5.56
N PRO A 103 -14.70 -14.35 -5.14
CA PRO A 103 -14.60 -15.49 -6.06
C PRO A 103 -15.92 -15.81 -6.79
N HIS A 104 -17.04 -15.35 -6.24
CA HIS A 104 -18.39 -15.52 -6.78
C HIS A 104 -18.84 -14.38 -7.70
N MET A 105 -17.99 -13.39 -7.92
CA MET A 105 -18.22 -12.24 -8.79
C MET A 105 -17.32 -12.30 -10.01
N THR A 106 -17.77 -11.77 -11.14
CA THR A 106 -16.93 -11.58 -12.31
C THR A 106 -15.83 -10.55 -12.06
N VAL A 107 -14.87 -10.43 -12.97
CA VAL A 107 -13.84 -9.37 -12.94
C VAL A 107 -14.50 -7.99 -12.91
N LEU A 108 -15.48 -7.76 -13.77
CA LEU A 108 -16.19 -6.48 -13.82
C LEU A 108 -16.97 -6.21 -12.53
N ASP A 109 -17.69 -7.19 -12.00
CA ASP A 109 -18.44 -7.03 -10.75
C ASP A 109 -17.50 -6.72 -9.57
N ASN A 110 -16.33 -7.36 -9.50
CA ASN A 110 -15.32 -7.04 -8.51
C ASN A 110 -14.91 -5.55 -8.52
N ILE A 111 -14.85 -4.93 -9.68
CA ILE A 111 -14.49 -3.51 -9.82
C ILE A 111 -15.67 -2.60 -9.50
N LEU A 112 -16.88 -2.97 -9.91
CA LEU A 112 -18.07 -2.16 -9.73
C LEU A 112 -18.59 -2.13 -8.28
N GLU A 113 -18.31 -3.18 -7.49
CA GLU A 113 -18.98 -3.40 -6.20
C GLU A 113 -18.67 -2.28 -5.18
N ALA A 114 -17.41 -1.93 -4.99
CA ALA A 114 -17.04 -0.91 -3.99
C ALA A 114 -17.63 0.48 -4.31
N PRO A 115 -17.54 1.03 -5.54
CA PRO A 115 -18.20 2.29 -5.87
C PRO A 115 -19.73 2.23 -5.69
N ARG A 116 -20.38 1.11 -6.03
CA ARG A 116 -21.83 0.93 -5.85
C ARG A 116 -22.24 0.97 -4.38
N ILE A 117 -21.55 0.22 -3.53
CA ILE A 117 -21.92 0.07 -2.12
C ILE A 117 -21.47 1.27 -1.30
N VAL A 118 -20.23 1.73 -1.47
CA VAL A 118 -19.62 2.77 -0.62
C VAL A 118 -19.97 4.17 -1.08
N LYS A 119 -19.92 4.44 -2.40
CA LYS A 119 -20.21 5.77 -2.98
C LYS A 119 -21.65 5.91 -3.46
N LYS A 120 -22.44 4.84 -3.41
CA LYS A 120 -23.85 4.79 -3.89
C LYS A 120 -24.01 5.21 -5.35
N MET A 121 -22.96 5.01 -6.16
CA MET A 121 -22.97 5.33 -7.58
C MET A 121 -23.80 4.28 -8.37
N LYS A 122 -24.42 4.74 -9.45
CA LYS A 122 -25.09 3.82 -10.38
C LYS A 122 -24.07 3.12 -11.29
N THR A 123 -24.41 1.93 -11.75
CA THR A 123 -23.52 1.14 -12.62
C THR A 123 -23.12 1.91 -13.89
N GLU A 124 -24.06 2.65 -14.49
CA GLU A 124 -23.83 3.44 -15.69
C GLU A 124 -22.80 4.56 -15.47
N GLU A 125 -22.70 5.09 -14.24
CA GLU A 125 -21.75 6.14 -13.87
C GLU A 125 -20.34 5.56 -13.63
N ILE A 126 -20.25 4.31 -13.18
CA ILE A 126 -18.98 3.64 -12.87
C ILE A 126 -18.39 2.99 -14.13
N MET A 127 -19.23 2.47 -15.02
CA MET A 127 -18.85 1.64 -16.17
C MET A 127 -17.73 2.27 -17.03
N PRO A 128 -17.77 3.56 -17.42
CA PRO A 128 -16.69 4.14 -18.22
C PRO A 128 -15.32 4.07 -17.52
N LYS A 129 -15.28 4.28 -16.21
CA LYS A 129 -14.03 4.19 -15.44
C LYS A 129 -13.58 2.74 -15.25
N ALA A 130 -14.50 1.81 -15.03
CA ALA A 130 -14.19 0.39 -14.94
C ALA A 130 -13.62 -0.14 -16.26
N GLU A 131 -14.18 0.25 -17.41
CA GLU A 131 -13.67 -0.10 -18.73
C GLU A 131 -12.27 0.47 -18.98
N GLU A 132 -12.06 1.77 -18.68
CA GLU A 132 -10.75 2.41 -18.76
C GLU A 132 -9.70 1.65 -17.95
N LEU A 133 -10.00 1.35 -16.69
CA LEU A 133 -9.07 0.66 -15.78
C LEU A 133 -8.78 -0.78 -16.23
N LEU A 134 -9.80 -1.53 -16.66
CA LEU A 134 -9.58 -2.88 -17.20
C LEU A 134 -8.77 -2.88 -18.50
N LYS A 135 -8.94 -1.87 -19.36
CA LYS A 135 -8.08 -1.69 -20.54
C LYS A 135 -6.65 -1.35 -20.13
N LYS A 136 -6.47 -0.45 -19.16
CA LYS A 136 -5.16 -0.07 -18.61
C LYS A 136 -4.38 -1.27 -18.08
N VAL A 137 -5.03 -2.18 -17.35
CA VAL A 137 -4.38 -3.40 -16.84
C VAL A 137 -4.40 -4.57 -17.83
N GLY A 138 -4.88 -4.36 -19.09
CA GLY A 138 -4.88 -5.35 -20.17
C GLY A 138 -5.86 -6.51 -19.96
N LEU A 139 -7.00 -6.30 -19.28
CA LEU A 139 -7.93 -7.36 -18.89
C LEU A 139 -9.39 -7.09 -19.27
N TRP A 140 -9.64 -6.16 -20.20
CA TRP A 140 -11.01 -5.88 -20.64
C TRP A 140 -11.69 -7.07 -21.32
N ASP A 141 -10.95 -7.90 -22.04
CA ASP A 141 -11.44 -9.14 -22.66
C ASP A 141 -11.84 -10.21 -21.64
N LYS A 142 -11.33 -10.09 -20.40
CA LYS A 142 -11.60 -10.99 -19.28
C LYS A 142 -12.68 -10.48 -18.32
N ARG A 143 -13.36 -9.36 -18.63
CA ARG A 143 -14.32 -8.70 -17.72
C ARG A 143 -15.45 -9.62 -17.22
N ASP A 144 -15.88 -10.58 -18.04
CA ASP A 144 -16.95 -11.53 -17.72
C ASP A 144 -16.42 -12.84 -17.09
N ALA A 145 -15.09 -12.97 -16.94
CA ALA A 145 -14.48 -14.15 -16.32
C ALA A 145 -14.56 -14.06 -14.78
N TYR A 146 -14.55 -15.22 -14.14
CA TYR A 146 -14.42 -15.33 -12.68
C TYR A 146 -12.94 -15.42 -12.27
N PRO A 147 -12.58 -15.01 -11.03
CA PRO A 147 -11.20 -15.04 -10.55
C PRO A 147 -10.50 -16.40 -10.72
N SER A 148 -11.23 -17.50 -10.56
CA SER A 148 -10.70 -18.86 -10.76
C SER A 148 -10.21 -19.18 -12.19
N ARG A 149 -10.57 -18.34 -13.17
CA ARG A 149 -10.13 -18.44 -14.57
C ARG A 149 -8.94 -17.56 -14.90
N LEU A 150 -8.39 -16.85 -13.92
CA LEU A 150 -7.30 -15.90 -14.07
C LEU A 150 -6.00 -16.45 -13.47
N SER A 151 -4.86 -16.13 -14.10
CA SER A 151 -3.56 -16.32 -13.45
C SER A 151 -3.40 -15.41 -12.22
N GLY A 152 -2.47 -15.72 -11.32
CA GLY A 152 -2.19 -14.89 -10.16
C GLY A 152 -1.88 -13.43 -10.51
N GLY A 153 -1.04 -13.20 -11.53
CA GLY A 153 -0.72 -11.86 -12.01
C GLY A 153 -1.94 -11.11 -12.59
N GLN A 154 -2.83 -11.84 -13.29
CA GLN A 154 -4.10 -11.27 -13.74
C GLN A 154 -5.01 -10.90 -12.56
N GLN A 155 -5.13 -11.77 -11.55
CA GLN A 155 -5.91 -11.48 -10.34
C GLN A 155 -5.38 -10.25 -9.62
N GLN A 156 -4.06 -10.10 -9.49
CA GLN A 156 -3.45 -8.94 -8.86
C GLN A 156 -3.73 -7.66 -9.63
N ARG A 157 -3.63 -7.69 -10.97
CA ARG A 157 -3.97 -6.53 -11.80
C ARG A 157 -5.45 -6.15 -11.70
N VAL A 158 -6.36 -7.11 -11.57
CA VAL A 158 -7.78 -6.83 -11.26
C VAL A 158 -7.92 -6.19 -9.88
N ALA A 159 -7.18 -6.66 -8.86
CA ALA A 159 -7.20 -6.06 -7.52
C ALA A 159 -6.71 -4.60 -7.54
N ILE A 160 -5.67 -4.30 -8.32
CA ILE A 160 -5.20 -2.92 -8.54
C ILE A 160 -6.30 -2.08 -9.21
N ALA A 161 -6.90 -2.55 -10.31
CA ALA A 161 -7.96 -1.85 -11.01
C ALA A 161 -9.19 -1.62 -10.10
N ARG A 162 -9.56 -2.59 -9.27
CA ARG A 162 -10.62 -2.48 -8.26
C ARG A 162 -10.33 -1.36 -7.27
N ALA A 163 -9.12 -1.28 -6.72
CA ALA A 163 -8.74 -0.23 -5.79
C ALA A 163 -8.78 1.15 -6.47
N LEU A 164 -8.24 1.27 -7.69
CA LEU A 164 -8.22 2.51 -8.46
C LEU A 164 -9.62 3.00 -8.86
N CYS A 165 -10.61 2.10 -9.00
CA CYS A 165 -11.98 2.47 -9.34
C CYS A 165 -12.64 3.31 -8.23
N MET A 166 -12.15 3.22 -7.01
CA MET A 166 -12.54 4.09 -5.89
C MET A 166 -11.94 5.50 -5.99
N LYS A 167 -11.08 5.78 -6.98
CA LYS A 167 -10.34 7.05 -7.13
C LYS A 167 -9.68 7.45 -5.81
N PRO A 168 -8.75 6.64 -5.31
CA PRO A 168 -8.01 6.96 -4.09
C PRO A 168 -6.97 8.05 -4.37
N ASP A 169 -6.60 8.80 -3.33
CA ASP A 169 -5.49 9.77 -3.40
C ASP A 169 -4.14 9.09 -3.19
N ILE A 170 -4.13 7.90 -2.57
CA ILE A 170 -2.93 7.08 -2.34
C ILE A 170 -3.24 5.60 -2.53
N MET A 171 -2.28 4.87 -3.10
CA MET A 171 -2.29 3.42 -3.20
C MET A 171 -1.28 2.79 -2.24
N LEU A 172 -1.75 1.84 -1.46
CA LEU A 172 -0.97 1.05 -0.51
C LEU A 172 -0.82 -0.37 -1.06
N PHE A 173 0.42 -0.87 -1.14
CA PHE A 173 0.72 -2.20 -1.64
C PHE A 173 1.44 -3.01 -0.56
N ASP A 174 0.82 -4.10 -0.11
CA ASP A 174 1.38 -5.04 0.87
C ASP A 174 1.89 -6.28 0.16
N GLU A 175 3.16 -6.28 -0.23
CA GLU A 175 3.86 -7.36 -0.95
C GLU A 175 3.08 -7.87 -2.19
N PRO A 176 2.77 -7.01 -3.17
CA PRO A 176 1.82 -7.31 -4.24
C PRO A 176 2.26 -8.42 -5.20
N THR A 177 3.52 -8.85 -5.15
CA THR A 177 4.09 -9.87 -6.04
C THR A 177 4.49 -11.16 -5.32
N SER A 178 4.50 -11.19 -3.99
CA SER A 178 5.05 -12.32 -3.21
C SER A 178 4.28 -13.64 -3.34
N ALA A 179 3.00 -13.58 -3.79
CA ALA A 179 2.17 -14.74 -4.06
C ALA A 179 2.19 -15.16 -5.55
N LEU A 180 3.12 -14.62 -6.35
CA LEU A 180 3.21 -14.84 -7.80
C LEU A 180 4.46 -15.60 -8.16
N ASP A 181 4.35 -16.39 -9.24
CA ASP A 181 5.53 -16.94 -9.91
C ASP A 181 6.36 -15.80 -10.55
N PRO A 182 7.70 -15.92 -10.61
CA PRO A 182 8.57 -14.87 -11.15
C PRO A 182 8.20 -14.40 -12.56
N GLU A 183 7.70 -15.29 -13.40
CA GLU A 183 7.26 -14.98 -14.77
C GLU A 183 6.05 -14.03 -14.80
N LEU A 184 5.18 -14.07 -13.77
CA LEU A 184 3.96 -13.25 -13.67
C LEU A 184 4.18 -11.92 -12.95
N THR A 185 5.29 -11.79 -12.24
CA THR A 185 5.64 -10.58 -11.46
C THR A 185 5.83 -9.36 -12.36
N GLY A 186 6.46 -9.53 -13.53
CA GLY A 186 6.80 -8.44 -14.44
C GLY A 186 5.61 -7.59 -14.89
N GLU A 187 4.46 -8.20 -15.17
CA GLU A 187 3.25 -7.48 -15.61
C GLU A 187 2.63 -6.64 -14.49
N VAL A 188 2.67 -7.14 -13.25
CA VAL A 188 2.20 -6.39 -12.07
C VAL A 188 3.10 -5.21 -11.80
N LEU A 189 4.43 -5.42 -11.78
CA LEU A 189 5.41 -4.35 -11.60
C LEU A 189 5.33 -3.30 -12.69
N LYS A 190 5.09 -3.70 -13.95
CA LYS A 190 4.85 -2.76 -15.05
C LYS A 190 3.65 -1.86 -14.75
N THR A 191 2.52 -2.44 -14.35
CA THR A 191 1.33 -1.66 -13.98
C THR A 191 1.63 -0.67 -12.84
N MET A 192 2.40 -1.09 -11.83
CA MET A 192 2.78 -0.22 -10.72
C MET A 192 3.74 0.92 -11.16
N ARG A 193 4.68 0.65 -12.10
CA ARG A 193 5.54 1.70 -12.68
C ARG A 193 4.71 2.74 -13.45
N GLU A 194 3.75 2.29 -14.25
CA GLU A 194 2.84 3.20 -14.97
C GLU A 194 2.07 4.11 -14.01
N LEU A 195 1.65 3.60 -12.84
CA LEU A 195 1.04 4.43 -11.80
C LEU A 195 2.02 5.44 -11.18
N ALA A 196 3.28 5.05 -10.98
CA ALA A 196 4.32 5.96 -10.51
C ALA A 196 4.60 7.09 -11.51
N GLU A 197 4.68 6.77 -12.81
CA GLU A 197 4.85 7.75 -13.88
C GLU A 197 3.67 8.75 -13.95
N GLU A 198 2.46 8.30 -13.63
CA GLU A 198 1.25 9.13 -13.52
C GLU A 198 1.19 9.94 -12.21
N ARG A 199 2.25 9.94 -11.42
CA ARG A 199 2.32 10.66 -10.15
C ARG A 199 1.30 10.19 -9.09
N MET A 200 0.89 8.93 -9.14
CA MET A 200 0.10 8.34 -8.05
C MET A 200 0.95 8.27 -6.78
N THR A 201 0.44 8.83 -5.69
CA THR A 201 1.07 8.66 -4.37
C THR A 201 1.02 7.18 -3.96
N MET A 202 2.14 6.58 -3.59
CA MET A 202 2.18 5.15 -3.25
C MET A 202 3.07 4.87 -2.05
N VAL A 203 2.63 3.93 -1.19
CA VAL A 203 3.50 3.27 -0.21
C VAL A 203 3.49 1.77 -0.52
N VAL A 204 4.67 1.23 -0.81
CA VAL A 204 4.84 -0.13 -1.34
C VAL A 204 5.76 -0.93 -0.42
N VAL A 205 5.21 -1.91 0.27
CA VAL A 205 6.01 -2.96 0.93
C VAL A 205 6.38 -3.99 -0.14
N THR A 206 7.67 -4.19 -0.37
CA THR A 206 8.12 -5.06 -1.47
C THR A 206 9.45 -5.75 -1.18
N HIS A 207 9.67 -6.88 -1.84
CA HIS A 207 10.96 -7.57 -1.97
C HIS A 207 11.57 -7.38 -3.36
N GLU A 208 10.92 -6.62 -4.25
CA GLU A 208 11.38 -6.33 -5.61
C GLU A 208 12.37 -5.14 -5.60
N MET A 209 13.66 -5.44 -5.44
CA MET A 209 14.69 -4.40 -5.34
C MET A 209 14.83 -3.56 -6.61
N ALA A 210 14.60 -4.17 -7.78
CA ALA A 210 14.58 -3.45 -9.05
C ALA A 210 13.47 -2.40 -9.09
N PHE A 211 12.25 -2.74 -8.63
CA PHE A 211 11.15 -1.79 -8.53
C PHE A 211 11.48 -0.66 -7.53
N ALA A 212 11.99 -1.00 -6.34
CA ALA A 212 12.37 -0.01 -5.35
C ALA A 212 13.46 0.96 -5.85
N ARG A 213 14.39 0.48 -6.69
CA ARG A 213 15.44 1.32 -7.28
C ARG A 213 14.93 2.22 -8.39
N GLU A 214 14.03 1.71 -9.25
CA GLU A 214 13.62 2.40 -10.49
C GLU A 214 12.42 3.33 -10.30
N ALA A 215 11.48 2.96 -9.44
CA ALA A 215 10.18 3.63 -9.34
C ALA A 215 9.99 4.44 -8.04
N ALA A 216 10.76 4.16 -6.99
CA ALA A 216 10.58 4.87 -5.73
C ALA A 216 11.23 6.26 -5.76
N SER A 217 10.62 7.21 -5.06
CA SER A 217 11.21 8.50 -4.70
C SER A 217 12.12 8.36 -3.48
N GLN A 218 11.73 7.44 -2.57
CA GLN A 218 12.48 7.14 -1.36
C GLN A 218 12.39 5.65 -1.03
N VAL A 219 13.48 5.08 -0.53
CA VAL A 219 13.55 3.70 -0.01
C VAL A 219 13.73 3.75 1.50
N ILE A 220 12.98 2.93 2.22
CA ILE A 220 13.02 2.79 3.67
C ILE A 220 13.36 1.33 4.01
N PHE A 221 14.40 1.13 4.78
CA PHE A 221 14.75 -0.18 5.32
C PHE A 221 14.24 -0.31 6.77
N MET A 222 13.33 -1.27 6.98
CA MET A 222 12.81 -1.57 8.31
C MET A 222 13.38 -2.89 8.83
N ALA A 223 13.83 -2.88 10.08
CA ALA A 223 14.22 -4.08 10.81
C ALA A 223 13.84 -3.96 12.30
N ASP A 224 13.45 -5.08 12.91
CA ASP A 224 13.08 -5.19 14.35
C ASP A 224 12.07 -4.13 14.83
N GLY A 225 11.15 -3.73 13.96
CA GLY A 225 10.09 -2.77 14.29
C GLY A 225 10.51 -1.30 14.23
N THR A 226 11.66 -0.98 13.64
CA THR A 226 12.17 0.40 13.49
C THR A 226 12.57 0.67 12.04
N ILE A 227 12.61 1.94 11.66
CA ILE A 227 13.32 2.39 10.45
C ILE A 227 14.79 2.46 10.79
N VAL A 228 15.60 1.68 10.09
CA VAL A 228 17.07 1.62 10.27
C VAL A 228 17.76 2.63 9.37
N GLU A 229 17.32 2.71 8.11
CA GLU A 229 17.88 3.61 7.11
C GLU A 229 16.82 4.03 6.12
N GLN A 230 16.92 5.25 5.61
CA GLN A 230 16.09 5.77 4.53
C GLN A 230 16.89 6.72 3.64
N GLY A 231 16.52 6.79 2.37
CA GLY A 231 17.20 7.67 1.43
C GLY A 231 16.68 7.56 0.00
N GLU A 232 17.21 8.41 -0.86
CA GLU A 232 16.98 8.33 -2.31
C GLU A 232 17.51 7.00 -2.86
N PRO A 233 16.80 6.35 -3.80
CA PRO A 233 17.13 5.00 -4.26
C PRO A 233 18.57 4.84 -4.72
N GLU A 234 19.07 5.74 -5.57
CA GLU A 234 20.43 5.63 -6.12
C GLU A 234 21.49 5.62 -5.00
N ALA A 235 21.42 6.58 -4.08
CA ALA A 235 22.33 6.67 -2.95
C ALA A 235 22.16 5.51 -1.98
N PHE A 236 20.92 5.10 -1.72
CA PHE A 236 20.59 4.01 -0.79
C PHE A 236 21.16 2.67 -1.26
N PHE A 237 21.00 2.31 -2.54
CA PHE A 237 21.48 1.03 -3.06
C PHE A 237 22.99 1.04 -3.38
N ALA A 238 23.56 2.18 -3.79
CA ALA A 238 24.99 2.25 -4.11
C ALA A 238 25.88 2.40 -2.87
N HIS A 239 25.42 3.15 -1.87
CA HIS A 239 26.19 3.52 -0.70
C HIS A 239 25.37 3.43 0.59
N PRO A 240 24.85 2.24 0.95
CA PRO A 240 24.14 2.06 2.21
C PRO A 240 25.05 2.40 3.38
N LYS A 241 24.52 3.13 4.36
CA LYS A 241 25.30 3.64 5.51
C LYS A 241 25.34 2.63 6.65
N GLU A 242 24.18 2.05 6.96
CA GLU A 242 24.01 1.15 8.09
C GLU A 242 24.49 -0.28 7.78
N GLU A 243 25.23 -0.89 8.69
CA GLU A 243 25.75 -2.26 8.50
C GLU A 243 24.63 -3.29 8.28
N ARG A 244 23.48 -3.10 8.93
CA ARG A 244 22.31 -3.97 8.73
C ARG A 244 21.72 -3.85 7.33
N THR A 245 21.68 -2.64 6.79
CA THR A 245 21.25 -2.39 5.41
C THR A 245 22.19 -3.07 4.42
N LYS A 246 23.51 -2.92 4.60
CA LYS A 246 24.53 -3.57 3.77
C LYS A 246 24.37 -5.08 3.77
N ALA A 247 24.27 -5.68 4.95
CA ALA A 247 24.12 -7.13 5.10
C ALA A 247 22.81 -7.63 4.45
N PHE A 248 21.71 -6.89 4.58
CA PHE A 248 20.45 -7.23 3.94
C PHE A 248 20.54 -7.18 2.42
N LEU A 249 21.07 -6.09 1.86
CA LEU A 249 21.19 -5.89 0.41
C LEU A 249 22.13 -6.93 -0.24
N GLN A 250 23.24 -7.29 0.42
CA GLN A 250 24.16 -8.34 -0.07
C GLN A 250 23.49 -9.72 -0.22
N ASN A 251 22.45 -10.00 0.57
CA ASN A 251 21.71 -11.27 0.49
C ASN A 251 20.55 -11.22 -0.52
N MET A 252 20.17 -10.03 -1.00
CA MET A 252 19.01 -9.83 -1.87
C MET A 252 19.37 -9.46 -3.31
N LEU A 253 20.61 -9.00 -3.54
CA LEU A 253 21.18 -8.63 -4.85
C LEU A 253 22.19 -9.68 -5.31
#